data_059fe5a7a7e050bd443bc3c91ac95188
#
_entry.id   059fe5a7a7e050bd443bc3c91ac95188
#
_cell.length_a   1.000
_cell.length_b   1.000
_cell.length_c   1.000
_cell.angle_alpha   90.00
_cell.angle_beta   90.00
_cell.angle_gamma   90.00
#
_symmetry.space_group_name_H-M   'P 1'
#
loop_
_entity.id
_entity.type
_entity.pdbx_description
1 polymer ?
#
loop_
_entity_poly.entity_id
_entity_poly.type
_entity_poly.pdbx_seq_one_letter_code
_entity_poly.pdbx_strand_id
1 'polypeptide(L)'
;NNAIYYYDDKSVRDNFELKEIPASMAEEAAEWRAKLIEEVASTDEALMEKFFEDPDSITPEELLAAIRKATISMQVVPMLCGSSFHNKGVQKLLDYVIAFLPSPLDVPAVTGVNPKTEQEEVRHASENDPFCGLAFKIATDPFVGRLCFVRIYSGKLDAGSYVLNSRSGKRERISRIYQMHANKQNPMETVSAGDICAAVGFKEIHTGDTLCAENAPIVLEQMTFPEPVIGLAVEPKTQKDL
;
A
#
# COMPACT_ATOMS: atom_id res chain seq x y z
N ASN A 1 22.93 0.77 -19.27
CA ASN A 1 22.35 -0.52 -19.67
C ASN A 1 23.23 -1.65 -19.16
N ASN A 2 22.72 -2.43 -18.17
CA ASN A 2 23.44 -3.55 -17.58
C ASN A 2 22.54 -4.78 -17.59
N ALA A 3 23.15 -5.94 -17.73
CA ALA A 3 22.53 -7.24 -17.52
C ALA A 3 22.67 -7.68 -16.07
N ILE A 4 21.66 -8.34 -15.54
CA ILE A 4 21.71 -8.96 -14.21
C ILE A 4 21.96 -10.45 -14.42
N TYR A 5 23.12 -10.92 -13.97
CA TYR A 5 23.49 -12.33 -13.99
C TYR A 5 23.19 -12.98 -12.64
N TYR A 6 22.31 -13.97 -12.64
CA TYR A 6 22.02 -14.77 -11.45
C TYR A 6 22.79 -16.08 -11.49
N TYR A 7 23.46 -16.40 -10.38
CA TYR A 7 24.17 -17.66 -10.21
C TYR A 7 23.29 -18.69 -9.49
N ASP A 8 23.42 -19.96 -9.84
CA ASP A 8 22.61 -21.04 -9.24
C ASP A 8 23.14 -21.53 -7.89
N ASP A 9 24.14 -20.89 -7.32
CA ASP A 9 24.67 -21.21 -6.01
C ASP A 9 23.69 -20.80 -4.89
N LYS A 10 23.03 -21.79 -4.33
CA LYS A 10 22.04 -21.62 -3.25
C LYS A 10 22.62 -21.17 -1.91
N SER A 11 23.95 -21.12 -1.77
CA SER A 11 24.64 -20.75 -0.53
C SER A 11 24.68 -19.24 -0.29
N VAL A 12 24.48 -18.41 -1.31
CA VAL A 12 24.53 -16.95 -1.23
C VAL A 12 23.15 -16.34 -1.51
N ARG A 13 22.61 -15.59 -0.55
CA ARG A 13 21.26 -15.00 -0.64
C ARG A 13 21.10 -13.93 -1.72
N ASP A 14 22.18 -13.22 -2.07
CA ASP A 14 22.19 -12.13 -3.07
C ASP A 14 23.15 -12.48 -4.22
N ASN A 15 22.85 -13.59 -4.92
CA ASN A 15 23.76 -14.16 -5.89
C ASN A 15 23.52 -13.60 -7.29
N PHE A 16 23.70 -12.31 -7.46
CA PHE A 16 23.67 -11.67 -8.77
C PHE A 16 24.79 -10.64 -8.93
N GLU A 17 25.24 -10.45 -10.15
CA GLU A 17 26.20 -9.41 -10.54
C GLU A 17 25.62 -8.57 -11.68
N LEU A 18 25.96 -7.28 -11.68
CA LEU A 18 25.69 -6.39 -12.80
C LEU A 18 26.88 -6.48 -13.79
N LYS A 19 26.60 -6.87 -15.03
CA LYS A 19 27.59 -6.97 -16.11
C LYS A 19 27.11 -6.24 -17.34
N GLU A 20 27.99 -6.10 -18.32
CA GLU A 20 27.60 -5.62 -19.64
C GLU A 20 26.63 -6.59 -20.31
N ILE A 21 25.77 -6.06 -21.15
CA ILE A 21 24.82 -6.85 -21.93
C ILE A 21 25.63 -7.72 -22.90
N PRO A 22 25.34 -9.04 -22.99
CA PRO A 22 26.00 -9.92 -23.96
C PRO A 22 25.84 -9.39 -25.39
N ALA A 23 26.91 -9.50 -26.20
CA ALA A 23 26.88 -9.01 -27.58
C ALA A 23 25.71 -9.61 -28.42
N SER A 24 25.33 -10.86 -28.11
CA SER A 24 24.20 -11.53 -28.77
C SER A 24 22.82 -10.93 -28.46
N MET A 25 22.71 -10.11 -27.40
CA MET A 25 21.46 -9.48 -26.94
C MET A 25 21.53 -7.95 -27.04
N ALA A 26 22.62 -7.38 -27.48
CA ALA A 26 22.84 -5.93 -27.47
C ALA A 26 21.87 -5.19 -28.40
N GLU A 27 21.61 -5.72 -29.58
CA GLU A 27 20.69 -5.12 -30.55
C GLU A 27 19.23 -5.15 -30.04
N GLU A 28 18.75 -6.30 -29.57
CA GLU A 28 17.43 -6.44 -28.99
C GLU A 28 17.25 -5.54 -27.75
N ALA A 29 18.25 -5.47 -26.89
CA ALA A 29 18.22 -4.61 -25.69
C ALA A 29 18.17 -3.11 -26.06
N ALA A 30 18.86 -2.71 -27.12
CA ALA A 30 18.81 -1.33 -27.62
C ALA A 30 17.43 -0.99 -28.20
N GLU A 31 16.84 -1.90 -28.98
CA GLU A 31 15.48 -1.73 -29.53
C GLU A 31 14.43 -1.56 -28.41
N TRP A 32 14.43 -2.44 -27.41
CA TRP A 32 13.48 -2.36 -26.31
C TRP A 32 13.71 -1.13 -25.43
N ARG A 33 14.96 -0.70 -25.26
CA ARG A 33 15.24 0.55 -24.57
C ARG A 33 14.69 1.76 -25.32
N ALA A 34 14.88 1.82 -26.63
CA ALA A 34 14.35 2.92 -27.45
C ALA A 34 12.83 2.99 -27.33
N LYS A 35 12.12 1.87 -27.43
CA LYS A 35 10.66 1.79 -27.23
C LYS A 35 10.24 2.27 -25.85
N LEU A 36 10.97 1.87 -24.80
CA LEU A 36 10.67 2.32 -23.44
C LEU A 36 10.81 3.84 -23.29
N ILE A 37 11.89 4.41 -23.85
CA ILE A 37 12.14 5.85 -23.79
C ILE A 37 11.04 6.62 -24.54
N GLU A 38 10.67 6.17 -25.74
CA GLU A 38 9.62 6.76 -26.57
C GLU A 38 8.26 6.76 -25.84
N GLU A 39 7.84 5.61 -25.28
CA GLU A 39 6.59 5.49 -24.54
C GLU A 39 6.56 6.40 -23.30
N VAL A 40 7.64 6.44 -22.55
CA VAL A 40 7.73 7.28 -21.36
C VAL A 40 7.81 8.76 -21.72
N ALA A 41 8.57 9.13 -22.75
CA ALA A 41 8.67 10.50 -23.21
C ALA A 41 7.31 11.04 -23.67
N SER A 42 6.45 10.20 -24.26
CA SER A 42 5.10 10.60 -24.65
C SER A 42 4.22 11.09 -23.50
N THR A 43 4.58 10.79 -22.25
CA THR A 43 3.82 11.17 -21.04
C THR A 43 4.31 12.48 -20.39
N ASP A 44 5.42 13.06 -20.86
CA ASP A 44 6.02 14.26 -20.27
C ASP A 44 6.60 15.18 -21.36
N GLU A 45 6.09 16.41 -21.46
CA GLU A 45 6.45 17.37 -22.52
C GLU A 45 7.96 17.66 -22.56
N ALA A 46 8.58 17.87 -21.39
CA ALA A 46 10.02 18.19 -21.32
C ALA A 46 10.89 17.01 -21.78
N LEU A 47 10.44 15.78 -21.44
CA LEU A 47 11.13 14.56 -21.87
C LEU A 47 10.95 14.31 -23.38
N MET A 48 9.78 14.65 -23.91
CA MET A 48 9.48 14.57 -25.33
C MET A 48 10.35 15.52 -26.17
N GLU A 49 10.54 16.76 -25.71
CA GLU A 49 11.45 17.70 -26.36
C GLU A 49 12.88 17.15 -26.41
N LYS A 50 13.40 16.65 -25.29
CA LYS A 50 14.72 15.99 -25.25
C LYS A 50 14.81 14.76 -26.15
N PHE A 51 13.76 13.95 -26.20
CA PHE A 51 13.71 12.77 -27.05
C PHE A 51 13.84 13.13 -28.55
N PHE A 52 13.22 14.22 -28.98
CA PHE A 52 13.33 14.69 -30.37
C PHE A 52 14.68 15.34 -30.68
N GLU A 53 15.32 16.00 -29.70
CA GLU A 53 16.64 16.61 -29.90
C GLU A 53 17.75 15.55 -29.87
N ASP A 54 17.80 14.73 -28.83
CA ASP A 54 18.79 13.68 -28.64
C ASP A 54 18.29 12.65 -27.61
N PRO A 55 17.74 11.48 -28.02
CA PRO A 55 17.27 10.43 -27.13
C PRO A 55 18.31 9.90 -26.14
N ASP A 56 19.60 9.97 -26.50
CA ASP A 56 20.69 9.50 -25.66
C ASP A 56 21.04 10.50 -24.53
N SER A 57 20.55 11.72 -24.60
CA SER A 57 20.71 12.74 -23.54
C SER A 57 19.81 12.48 -22.33
N ILE A 58 18.80 11.61 -22.43
CA ILE A 58 17.89 11.28 -21.34
C ILE A 58 18.60 10.40 -20.33
N THR A 59 18.80 10.95 -19.13
CA THR A 59 19.45 10.23 -18.03
C THR A 59 18.56 9.14 -17.43
N PRO A 60 19.15 8.10 -16.80
CA PRO A 60 18.38 7.09 -16.08
C PRO A 60 17.48 7.68 -14.98
N GLU A 61 17.93 8.72 -14.30
CA GLU A 61 17.21 9.40 -13.22
C GLU A 61 15.97 10.12 -13.76
N GLU A 62 16.09 10.82 -14.88
CA GLU A 62 14.97 11.49 -15.55
C GLU A 62 13.94 10.46 -16.03
N LEU A 63 14.40 9.36 -16.62
CA LEU A 63 13.54 8.27 -17.08
C LEU A 63 12.78 7.63 -15.92
N LEU A 64 13.44 7.33 -14.80
CA LEU A 64 12.80 6.76 -13.62
C LEU A 64 11.79 7.71 -12.98
N ALA A 65 12.09 9.02 -12.93
CA ALA A 65 11.17 10.03 -12.43
C ALA A 65 9.91 10.14 -13.30
N ALA A 66 10.07 10.11 -14.63
CA ALA A 66 8.95 10.14 -15.56
C ALA A 66 8.09 8.86 -15.48
N ILE A 67 8.71 7.67 -15.40
CA ILE A 67 7.99 6.41 -15.18
C ILE A 67 7.17 6.48 -13.90
N ARG A 68 7.74 6.98 -12.78
CA ARG A 68 7.00 7.16 -11.52
C ARG A 68 5.79 8.08 -11.72
N LYS A 69 5.99 9.26 -12.31
CA LYS A 69 4.93 10.24 -12.54
C LYS A 69 3.79 9.63 -13.38
N ALA A 70 4.14 8.96 -14.48
CA ALA A 70 3.18 8.31 -15.37
C ALA A 70 2.48 7.10 -14.70
N THR A 71 3.16 6.37 -13.83
CA THR A 71 2.57 5.27 -13.03
C THR A 71 1.56 5.81 -12.01
N ILE A 72 1.92 6.85 -11.27
CA ILE A 72 1.03 7.46 -10.25
C ILE A 72 -0.22 8.07 -10.91
N SER A 73 -0.06 8.67 -12.09
CA SER A 73 -1.19 9.21 -12.88
C SER A 73 -1.95 8.16 -13.70
N MET A 74 -1.63 6.88 -13.55
CA MET A 74 -2.27 5.74 -14.23
C MET A 74 -2.17 5.77 -15.77
N GLN A 75 -1.17 6.45 -16.32
CA GLN A 75 -0.92 6.50 -17.77
C GLN A 75 -0.14 5.28 -18.26
N VAL A 76 0.75 4.73 -17.41
CA VAL A 76 1.51 3.52 -17.71
C VAL A 76 1.46 2.53 -16.56
N VAL A 77 1.69 1.26 -16.89
CA VAL A 77 1.84 0.18 -15.92
C VAL A 77 3.21 -0.46 -16.11
N PRO A 78 4.17 -0.26 -15.17
CA PRO A 78 5.48 -0.89 -15.25
C PRO A 78 5.35 -2.42 -15.21
N MET A 79 5.99 -3.10 -16.15
CA MET A 79 6.03 -4.55 -16.23
C MET A 79 7.45 -5.05 -15.95
N LEU A 80 7.56 -6.02 -15.04
CA LEU A 80 8.83 -6.59 -14.61
C LEU A 80 8.81 -8.11 -14.76
N CYS A 81 9.95 -8.69 -15.11
CA CYS A 81 10.12 -10.13 -15.23
C CYS A 81 10.98 -10.69 -14.12
N GLY A 82 10.65 -11.88 -13.64
CA GLY A 82 11.42 -12.56 -12.61
C GLY A 82 10.96 -13.99 -12.38
N SER A 83 11.65 -14.69 -11.50
CA SER A 83 11.28 -16.03 -11.01
C SER A 83 11.39 -16.06 -9.50
N SER A 84 10.28 -15.82 -8.80
CA SER A 84 10.24 -15.79 -7.33
C SER A 84 10.60 -17.14 -6.71
N PHE A 85 10.23 -18.25 -7.36
CA PHE A 85 10.57 -19.59 -6.92
C PHE A 85 12.10 -19.83 -6.90
N HIS A 86 12.83 -19.23 -7.83
CA HIS A 86 14.29 -19.29 -7.91
C HIS A 86 14.99 -18.05 -7.31
N ASN A 87 14.24 -17.18 -6.62
CA ASN A 87 14.74 -15.91 -6.06
C ASN A 87 15.48 -15.04 -7.08
N LYS A 88 15.01 -15.02 -8.33
CA LYS A 88 15.58 -14.19 -9.41
C LYS A 88 14.68 -12.99 -9.69
N GLY A 89 15.21 -11.77 -9.58
CA GLY A 89 14.49 -10.52 -9.83
C GLY A 89 13.65 -9.99 -8.67
N VAL A 90 13.55 -10.72 -7.55
CA VAL A 90 12.70 -10.32 -6.40
C VAL A 90 13.17 -9.01 -5.78
N GLN A 91 14.48 -8.85 -5.58
CA GLN A 91 15.06 -7.63 -5.00
C GLN A 91 14.77 -6.41 -5.89
N LYS A 92 14.93 -6.56 -7.21
CA LYS A 92 14.64 -5.51 -8.18
C LYS A 92 13.15 -5.17 -8.26
N LEU A 93 12.29 -6.17 -8.12
CA LEU A 93 10.84 -5.93 -8.01
C LEU A 93 10.52 -5.05 -6.79
N LEU A 94 11.10 -5.34 -5.62
CA LEU A 94 10.91 -4.55 -4.41
C LEU A 94 11.47 -3.12 -4.55
N ASP A 95 12.66 -2.97 -5.16
CA ASP A 95 13.24 -1.67 -5.48
C ASP A 95 12.26 -0.82 -6.34
N TYR A 96 11.68 -1.43 -7.37
CA TYR A 96 10.75 -0.73 -8.27
C TYR A 96 9.35 -0.53 -7.68
N VAL A 97 8.90 -1.37 -6.75
CA VAL A 97 7.71 -1.08 -5.93
C VAL A 97 7.91 0.23 -5.17
N ILE A 98 9.06 0.40 -4.52
CA ILE A 98 9.39 1.64 -3.80
C ILE A 98 9.55 2.82 -4.76
N ALA A 99 10.19 2.60 -5.93
CA ALA A 99 10.45 3.67 -6.89
C ALA A 99 9.20 4.18 -7.61
N PHE A 100 8.25 3.32 -7.94
CA PHE A 100 7.15 3.67 -8.86
C PHE A 100 5.77 3.75 -8.21
N LEU A 101 5.50 3.04 -7.11
CA LEU A 101 4.19 3.09 -6.49
C LEU A 101 4.02 4.36 -5.62
N PRO A 102 2.79 4.89 -5.52
CA PRO A 102 2.52 6.08 -4.73
C PRO A 102 2.68 5.81 -3.24
N SER A 103 3.28 6.76 -2.53
CA SER A 103 3.21 6.86 -1.08
C SER A 103 1.89 7.54 -0.65
N PRO A 104 1.53 7.51 0.64
CA PRO A 104 0.39 8.27 1.15
C PRO A 104 0.45 9.78 0.89
N LEU A 105 1.65 10.33 0.62
CA LEU A 105 1.84 11.75 0.30
C LEU A 105 1.66 12.06 -1.19
N ASP A 106 1.71 11.06 -2.05
CA ASP A 106 1.54 11.21 -3.50
C ASP A 106 0.07 11.14 -3.93
N VAL A 107 -0.81 10.72 -3.03
CA VAL A 107 -2.25 10.59 -3.30
C VAL A 107 -3.04 11.74 -2.66
N PRO A 108 -4.22 12.09 -3.21
CA PRO A 108 -5.07 13.11 -2.62
C PRO A 108 -5.42 12.79 -1.16
N ALA A 109 -5.60 13.85 -0.38
CA ALA A 109 -6.09 13.73 0.99
C ALA A 109 -7.46 13.04 1.02
N VAL A 110 -7.71 12.23 2.06
CA VAL A 110 -8.98 11.53 2.18
C VAL A 110 -10.10 12.49 2.61
N THR A 111 -11.25 12.38 1.97
CA THR A 111 -12.45 13.13 2.30
C THR A 111 -13.44 12.26 3.07
N GLY A 112 -14.25 12.87 3.91
CA GLY A 112 -15.31 12.22 4.65
C GLY A 112 -16.33 13.25 5.13
N VAL A 113 -17.39 12.78 5.76
CA VAL A 113 -18.48 13.64 6.26
C VAL A 113 -18.46 13.65 7.77
N ASN A 114 -18.53 14.83 8.37
CA ASN A 114 -18.70 14.97 9.81
C ASN A 114 -20.13 14.55 10.20
N PRO A 115 -20.32 13.52 11.04
CA PRO A 115 -21.64 12.99 11.35
C PRO A 115 -22.51 13.92 12.19
N LYS A 116 -21.95 15.01 12.73
CA LYS A 116 -22.69 16.00 13.54
C LYS A 116 -23.12 17.23 12.76
N THR A 117 -22.28 17.67 11.81
CA THR A 117 -22.50 18.89 11.04
C THR A 117 -22.95 18.63 9.61
N GLU A 118 -22.84 17.37 9.15
CA GLU A 118 -23.10 16.92 7.79
C GLU A 118 -22.23 17.63 6.73
N GLN A 119 -21.14 18.26 7.16
CA GLN A 119 -20.20 18.94 6.28
C GLN A 119 -19.10 17.99 5.86
N GLU A 120 -18.63 18.18 4.64
CA GLU A 120 -17.45 17.49 4.14
C GLU A 120 -16.18 18.00 4.84
N GLU A 121 -15.34 17.09 5.27
CA GLU A 121 -14.05 17.37 5.90
C GLU A 121 -12.94 16.59 5.20
N VAL A 122 -11.75 17.17 5.20
CA VAL A 122 -10.55 16.59 4.59
C VAL A 122 -9.57 16.18 5.69
N ARG A 123 -8.88 15.05 5.50
CA ARG A 123 -7.77 14.59 6.35
C ARG A 123 -6.54 14.35 5.48
N HIS A 124 -5.45 15.01 5.83
CA HIS A 124 -4.17 14.86 5.16
C HIS A 124 -3.37 13.70 5.77
N ALA A 125 -2.51 13.09 4.99
CA ALA A 125 -1.58 12.06 5.46
C ALA A 125 -0.46 12.69 6.30
N SER A 126 -0.84 13.26 7.44
CA SER A 126 0.02 13.99 8.38
C SER A 126 -0.19 13.48 9.79
N GLU A 127 0.90 13.32 10.53
CA GLU A 127 0.85 12.96 11.96
C GLU A 127 0.23 14.05 12.85
N ASN A 128 0.18 15.29 12.36
CA ASN A 128 -0.36 16.45 13.08
C ASN A 128 -1.87 16.63 12.87
N ASP A 129 -2.45 15.96 11.87
CA ASP A 129 -3.89 15.99 11.65
C ASP A 129 -4.61 15.13 12.72
N PRO A 130 -5.90 15.38 12.98
CA PRO A 130 -6.69 14.52 13.84
C PRO A 130 -6.69 13.07 13.34
N PHE A 131 -6.59 12.12 14.27
CA PHE A 131 -6.60 10.71 13.94
C PHE A 131 -7.84 10.31 13.13
N CYS A 132 -7.61 9.60 12.03
CA CYS A 132 -8.63 8.95 11.23
C CYS A 132 -8.08 7.66 10.60
N GLY A 133 -8.82 6.56 10.76
CA GLY A 133 -8.49 5.27 10.20
C GLY A 133 -9.72 4.47 9.79
N LEU A 134 -9.54 3.54 8.86
CA LEU A 134 -10.59 2.65 8.37
C LEU A 134 -10.31 1.21 8.79
N ALA A 135 -11.28 0.60 9.47
CA ALA A 135 -11.29 -0.82 9.76
C ALA A 135 -11.69 -1.60 8.50
N PHE A 136 -10.73 -2.12 7.73
CA PHE A 136 -11.01 -2.71 6.42
C PHE A 136 -11.10 -4.24 6.42
N LYS A 137 -10.61 -4.89 7.49
CA LYS A 137 -10.65 -6.37 7.62
C LYS A 137 -10.70 -6.77 9.09
N ILE A 138 -11.52 -7.77 9.40
CA ILE A 138 -11.55 -8.43 10.70
C ILE A 138 -11.15 -9.88 10.51
N ALA A 139 -10.23 -10.38 11.35
CA ALA A 139 -9.80 -11.77 11.39
C ALA A 139 -9.88 -12.28 12.83
N THR A 140 -10.04 -13.59 12.98
CA THR A 140 -9.97 -14.27 14.29
C THR A 140 -8.61 -14.92 14.45
N ASP A 141 -7.96 -14.64 15.56
CA ASP A 141 -6.68 -15.22 15.96
C ASP A 141 -6.89 -16.10 17.20
N PRO A 142 -6.33 -17.33 17.24
CA PRO A 142 -6.54 -18.25 18.36
C PRO A 142 -6.01 -17.73 19.71
N PHE A 143 -5.02 -16.82 19.70
CA PHE A 143 -4.33 -16.35 20.91
C PHE A 143 -4.80 -14.98 21.40
N VAL A 144 -5.10 -14.08 20.48
CA VAL A 144 -5.49 -12.69 20.82
C VAL A 144 -6.96 -12.38 20.52
N GLY A 145 -7.68 -13.35 19.96
CA GLY A 145 -9.09 -13.20 19.62
C GLY A 145 -9.31 -12.40 18.34
N ARG A 146 -10.16 -11.37 18.40
CA ARG A 146 -10.52 -10.57 17.24
C ARG A 146 -9.43 -9.56 16.91
N LEU A 147 -8.81 -9.71 15.72
CA LEU A 147 -7.85 -8.78 15.12
C LEU A 147 -8.59 -7.90 14.12
N CYS A 148 -8.50 -6.60 14.30
CA CYS A 148 -9.02 -5.62 13.35
C CYS A 148 -7.87 -4.96 12.60
N PHE A 149 -7.83 -5.11 11.28
CA PHE A 149 -6.86 -4.43 10.43
C PHE A 149 -7.35 -3.03 10.11
N VAL A 150 -6.52 -2.05 10.43
CA VAL A 150 -6.85 -0.63 10.28
C VAL A 150 -5.82 0.05 9.40
N ARG A 151 -6.29 0.77 8.36
CA ARG A 151 -5.49 1.72 7.59
C ARG A 151 -5.58 3.07 8.26
N ILE A 152 -4.43 3.66 8.61
CA ILE A 152 -4.36 5.00 9.18
C ILE A 152 -4.24 6.01 8.04
N TYR A 153 -5.20 6.92 7.93
CA TYR A 153 -5.20 7.97 6.91
C TYR A 153 -4.62 9.28 7.43
N SER A 154 -4.84 9.60 8.70
CA SER A 154 -4.31 10.82 9.33
C SER A 154 -4.03 10.61 10.81
N GLY A 155 -3.18 11.45 11.38
CA GLY A 155 -2.85 11.47 12.80
C GLY A 155 -2.00 10.29 13.24
N LYS A 156 -2.08 10.00 14.54
CA LYS A 156 -1.41 8.89 15.24
C LYS A 156 -2.40 8.09 16.05
N LEU A 157 -2.09 6.81 16.22
CA LEU A 157 -2.83 5.89 17.06
C LEU A 157 -1.88 5.22 18.04
N ASP A 158 -2.12 5.40 19.33
CA ASP A 158 -1.31 4.83 20.41
C ASP A 158 -1.98 3.59 21.02
N ALA A 159 -1.19 2.59 21.35
CA ALA A 159 -1.65 1.45 22.12
C ALA A 159 -2.13 1.92 23.52
N GLY A 160 -3.22 1.36 24.01
CA GLY A 160 -3.87 1.77 25.26
C GLY A 160 -4.83 2.97 25.13
N SER A 161 -4.85 3.65 23.99
CA SER A 161 -5.69 4.82 23.74
C SER A 161 -7.16 4.48 23.47
N TYR A 162 -7.96 5.52 23.29
CA TYR A 162 -9.36 5.42 22.92
C TYR A 162 -9.62 6.17 21.62
N VAL A 163 -10.52 5.63 20.81
CA VAL A 163 -11.00 6.23 19.56
C VAL A 163 -12.52 6.21 19.51
N LEU A 164 -13.10 7.08 18.70
CA LEU A 164 -14.52 7.07 18.38
C LEU A 164 -14.76 6.16 17.18
N ASN A 165 -15.69 5.21 17.30
CA ASN A 165 -16.26 4.53 16.17
C ASN A 165 -17.41 5.38 15.61
N SER A 166 -17.24 5.96 14.44
CA SER A 166 -18.19 6.93 13.87
C SER A 166 -19.53 6.31 13.53
N ARG A 167 -19.58 5.00 13.16
CA ARG A 167 -20.83 4.30 12.88
C ARG A 167 -21.70 4.12 14.11
N SER A 168 -21.10 3.61 15.20
CA SER A 168 -21.83 3.31 16.43
C SER A 168 -21.96 4.51 17.36
N GLY A 169 -21.18 5.57 17.15
CA GLY A 169 -21.07 6.70 18.06
C GLY A 169 -20.43 6.35 19.40
N LYS A 170 -19.86 5.15 19.53
CA LYS A 170 -19.29 4.64 20.77
C LYS A 170 -17.77 4.79 20.81
N ARG A 171 -17.28 4.93 22.02
CA ARG A 171 -15.85 4.96 22.31
C ARG A 171 -15.30 3.55 22.39
N GLU A 172 -14.28 3.26 21.60
CA GLU A 172 -13.60 1.96 21.55
C GLU A 172 -12.18 2.07 22.13
N ARG A 173 -11.73 1.05 22.84
CA ARG A 173 -10.39 0.99 23.41
C ARG A 173 -9.46 0.18 22.52
N ILE A 174 -8.33 0.75 22.18
CA ILE A 174 -7.23 0.05 21.49
C ILE A 174 -6.30 -0.52 22.56
N SER A 175 -6.39 -1.80 22.87
CA SER A 175 -5.56 -2.38 23.93
C SER A 175 -4.13 -2.64 23.48
N ARG A 176 -3.93 -3.14 22.26
CA ARG A 176 -2.63 -3.39 21.64
C ARG A 176 -2.70 -3.14 20.15
N ILE A 177 -1.53 -2.81 19.57
CA ILE A 177 -1.32 -2.62 18.15
C ILE A 177 -0.19 -3.54 17.71
N TYR A 178 -0.34 -4.16 16.55
CA TYR A 178 0.66 -5.04 15.95
C TYR A 178 0.95 -4.66 14.52
N GLN A 179 2.22 -4.66 14.16
CA GLN A 179 2.64 -4.78 12.77
C GLN A 179 2.67 -6.27 12.42
N MET A 180 1.87 -6.64 11.44
CA MET A 180 1.79 -8.03 11.00
C MET A 180 2.85 -8.32 9.93
N HIS A 181 3.61 -9.38 10.14
CA HIS A 181 4.56 -9.90 9.18
C HIS A 181 4.32 -11.41 9.02
N ALA A 182 3.61 -11.80 7.99
CA ALA A 182 3.04 -13.15 7.83
C ALA A 182 2.24 -13.54 9.10
N ASN A 183 2.66 -14.58 9.82
CA ASN A 183 2.03 -15.02 11.08
C ASN A 183 2.66 -14.40 12.34
N LYS A 184 3.66 -13.51 12.18
CA LYS A 184 4.30 -12.86 13.32
C LYS A 184 3.57 -11.56 13.66
N GLN A 185 3.34 -11.36 14.95
CA GLN A 185 2.73 -10.17 15.53
C GLN A 185 3.82 -9.37 16.24
N ASN A 186 4.30 -8.31 15.61
CA ASN A 186 5.29 -7.40 16.20
C ASN A 186 4.56 -6.29 16.96
N PRO A 187 4.66 -6.22 18.30
CA PRO A 187 3.98 -5.17 19.06
C PRO A 187 4.51 -3.78 18.68
N MET A 188 3.58 -2.83 18.54
CA MET A 188 3.86 -1.42 18.28
C MET A 188 3.25 -0.57 19.39
N GLU A 189 3.95 0.48 19.80
CA GLU A 189 3.42 1.46 20.75
C GLU A 189 2.57 2.51 20.04
N THR A 190 3.02 2.95 18.87
CA THR A 190 2.36 3.98 18.06
C THR A 190 2.43 3.61 16.57
N VAL A 191 1.40 3.96 15.83
CA VAL A 191 1.35 3.93 14.36
C VAL A 191 0.86 5.26 13.84
N SER A 192 1.30 5.64 12.65
CA SER A 192 1.09 6.97 12.06
C SER A 192 0.32 6.92 10.74
N ALA A 193 -0.06 8.09 10.25
CA ALA A 193 -0.67 8.26 8.94
C ALA A 193 0.12 7.56 7.83
N GLY A 194 -0.55 6.73 7.04
CA GLY A 194 0.03 5.89 6.00
C GLY A 194 0.27 4.44 6.40
N ASP A 195 0.31 4.12 7.70
CA ASP A 195 0.51 2.77 8.19
C ASP A 195 -0.75 1.89 8.05
N ILE A 196 -0.51 0.59 8.02
CA ILE A 196 -1.51 -0.45 8.21
C ILE A 196 -1.11 -1.26 9.43
N CYS A 197 -2.02 -1.39 10.38
CA CYS A 197 -1.79 -2.17 11.60
C CYS A 197 -2.93 -3.14 11.89
N ALA A 198 -2.67 -4.11 12.77
CA ALA A 198 -3.71 -4.92 13.40
C ALA A 198 -3.90 -4.45 14.84
N ALA A 199 -5.11 -4.06 15.19
CA ALA A 199 -5.46 -3.59 16.52
C ALA A 199 -6.42 -4.55 17.21
N VAL A 200 -6.31 -4.65 18.54
CA VAL A 200 -7.17 -5.48 19.38
C VAL A 200 -7.75 -4.68 20.54
N GLY A 201 -8.85 -5.17 21.11
CA GLY A 201 -9.51 -4.56 22.26
C GLY A 201 -10.89 -3.98 21.95
N PHE A 202 -11.30 -3.97 20.71
CA PHE A 202 -12.61 -3.51 20.29
C PHE A 202 -13.74 -4.39 20.86
N LYS A 203 -14.81 -3.73 21.30
CA LYS A 203 -16.04 -4.40 21.75
C LYS A 203 -16.98 -4.63 20.58
N GLU A 204 -17.17 -3.60 19.76
CA GLU A 204 -18.13 -3.62 18.65
C GLU A 204 -17.51 -2.94 17.42
N ILE A 205 -16.87 -3.74 16.58
CA ILE A 205 -16.23 -3.27 15.35
C ILE A 205 -16.68 -4.11 14.17
N HIS A 206 -16.94 -3.46 13.03
CA HIS A 206 -17.31 -4.08 11.78
C HIS A 206 -16.34 -3.63 10.67
N THR A 207 -16.25 -4.45 9.63
CA THR A 207 -15.53 -4.08 8.41
C THR A 207 -16.22 -2.87 7.78
N GLY A 208 -15.44 -1.83 7.46
CA GLY A 208 -15.95 -0.56 6.94
C GLY A 208 -16.16 0.53 8.01
N ASP A 209 -15.99 0.21 9.29
CA ASP A 209 -16.10 1.22 10.34
C ASP A 209 -14.96 2.25 10.25
N THR A 210 -15.32 3.53 10.36
CA THR A 210 -14.34 4.61 10.52
C THR A 210 -14.05 4.82 12.02
N LEU A 211 -12.76 4.82 12.33
CA LEU A 211 -12.23 5.15 13.66
C LEU A 211 -11.60 6.53 13.60
N CYS A 212 -11.95 7.41 14.53
CA CYS A 212 -11.45 8.79 14.50
C CYS A 212 -11.21 9.34 15.92
N ALA A 213 -10.59 10.52 15.97
CA ALA A 213 -10.45 11.28 17.20
C ALA A 213 -11.83 11.75 17.70
N GLU A 214 -12.07 11.68 19.03
CA GLU A 214 -13.36 12.03 19.63
C GLU A 214 -13.76 13.50 19.41
N ASN A 215 -12.77 14.38 19.34
CA ASN A 215 -12.95 15.83 19.14
C ASN A 215 -13.05 16.25 17.66
N ALA A 216 -12.79 15.32 16.73
CA ALA A 216 -12.84 15.57 15.30
C ALA A 216 -13.51 14.38 14.57
N PRO A 217 -14.82 14.14 14.81
CA PRO A 217 -15.51 13.01 14.24
C PRO A 217 -15.64 13.14 12.72
N ILE A 218 -15.38 12.04 12.02
CA ILE A 218 -15.53 11.95 10.56
C ILE A 218 -15.99 10.53 10.20
N VAL A 219 -16.77 10.42 9.14
CA VAL A 219 -17.15 9.16 8.50
C VAL A 219 -16.54 9.18 7.10
N LEU A 220 -15.63 8.24 6.85
CA LEU A 220 -15.09 8.00 5.51
C LEU A 220 -16.14 7.30 4.66
N GLU A 221 -15.93 7.28 3.35
CA GLU A 221 -16.79 6.57 2.43
C GLU A 221 -17.00 5.12 2.89
N GLN A 222 -18.25 4.71 3.04
CA GLN A 222 -18.58 3.37 3.49
C GLN A 222 -18.53 2.41 2.31
N MET A 223 -17.93 1.23 2.55
CA MET A 223 -18.00 0.12 1.60
C MET A 223 -19.45 -0.33 1.47
N THR A 224 -20.03 -0.14 0.30
CA THR A 224 -21.34 -0.69 -0.03
C THR A 224 -21.20 -2.16 -0.44
N PHE A 225 -21.77 -3.04 0.36
CA PHE A 225 -21.86 -4.45 0.01
C PHE A 225 -23.16 -4.70 -0.74
N PRO A 226 -23.17 -5.50 -1.82
CA PRO A 226 -24.42 -5.88 -2.47
C PRO A 226 -25.31 -6.66 -1.50
N GLU A 227 -26.62 -6.48 -1.59
CA GLU A 227 -27.58 -7.22 -0.79
C GLU A 227 -27.44 -8.72 -1.05
N PRO A 228 -27.39 -9.57 0.00
CA PRO A 228 -27.25 -11.01 -0.16
C PRO A 228 -28.48 -11.57 -0.84
N VAL A 229 -28.29 -12.37 -1.89
CA VAL A 229 -29.36 -13.01 -2.68
C VAL A 229 -29.94 -14.25 -1.97
N ILE A 230 -29.16 -14.89 -1.09
CA ILE A 230 -29.53 -16.10 -0.36
C ILE A 230 -28.98 -16.02 1.07
N GLY A 231 -29.83 -16.30 2.06
CA GLY A 231 -29.43 -16.51 3.44
C GLY A 231 -29.35 -18.01 3.76
N LEU A 232 -28.23 -18.44 4.37
CA LEU A 232 -28.05 -19.77 4.88
C LEU A 232 -27.89 -19.71 6.40
N ALA A 233 -28.61 -20.57 7.12
CA ALA A 233 -28.40 -20.76 8.55
C ALA A 233 -27.12 -21.57 8.74
N VAL A 234 -26.19 -21.04 9.57
CA VAL A 234 -24.96 -21.75 9.94
C VAL A 234 -24.99 -22.02 11.44
N GLU A 235 -24.91 -23.28 11.81
CA GLU A 235 -24.82 -23.70 13.20
C GLU A 235 -23.47 -24.39 13.45
N PRO A 236 -22.82 -24.13 14.60
CA PRO A 236 -21.60 -24.84 14.97
C PRO A 236 -21.90 -26.30 15.26
N LYS A 237 -21.05 -27.22 14.80
CA LYS A 237 -21.21 -28.67 15.08
C LYS A 237 -20.98 -29.02 16.52
N THR A 238 -20.13 -28.29 17.20
CA THR A 238 -19.79 -28.48 18.61
C THR A 238 -19.64 -27.15 19.34
N GLN A 239 -19.73 -27.21 20.67
CA GLN A 239 -19.55 -26.02 21.52
C GLN A 239 -18.12 -25.42 21.44
N LYS A 240 -17.16 -26.17 20.87
CA LYS A 240 -15.79 -25.69 20.65
C LYS A 240 -15.64 -24.89 19.35
N ASP A 241 -16.61 -24.97 18.47
CA ASP A 241 -16.64 -24.27 17.18
C ASP A 241 -17.33 -22.89 17.29
N LEU A 242 -17.83 -22.57 18.49
CA LEU A 242 -18.34 -21.24 18.88
C LEU A 242 -17.20 -20.31 19.23
#